data_5a9670d6ee933f6de395515c835761df
#
_entry.id   5a9670d6ee933f6de395515c835761df
#
_cell.length_a   1.000
_cell.length_b   1.000
_cell.length_c   1.000
_cell.angle_alpha   90.00
_cell.angle_beta   90.00
_cell.angle_gamma   90.00
#
_symmetry.space_group_name_H-M   'P 1'
#
loop_
_entity.id
_entity.type
_entity.pdbx_description
1 polymer ?
#
loop_
_entity_poly.entity_id
_entity_poly.type
_entity_poly.pdbx_seq_one_letter_code
_entity_poly.pdbx_strand_id
1 'polypeptide(L)'
;MGSAHDKKDILLGMMLIKVRQRHFYCFYICLFWSIKGLCSPWIGSLEPQLHQDLQVLVEWGVIDASVSSYPVPWKGVAEQLEKLQVHTLPSIPSISMQRLKHYLQTHKKQKGQSIISLYGATDDSRFVGFNGVQGEKVTLNITKEFYAGRWAGQISANHERGGESHFDKSFLAYQFGDWNLRVGSLNQWWGPAQSSSLIMSNNARSVPSISFSRSQAIRSENKWLQYLGPWFLTAQIGQLESQRAVPDTKLWMMRFNFSPVSGLEMGMSWSAMWGGKGQPHSISDWFKVVTFQTECANGAATCDDALESKLGNHLAGLDFKYSMMLFERPFSLYGQRIGEDVVDYYRVTDNANLIGLSTYLWGNKVFIESSDTNVACSNASTNEKNCYYEHVTYESGYRRYGRAIGSSFDSDARMFTLGINKNFRDGDLLELVINQLTLNKDKQKPAPVLNGMSEKILRLSGFYQAAYGDWLVKLGASIERGEVEDADAKTDALVFTEIKYRLN
;
A
#
# COMPACT_ATOMS: atom_id res chain seq x y z
N MET A 1 22.70 -31.59 -55.44
CA MET A 1 22.71 -30.15 -55.22
C MET A 1 21.95 -29.87 -53.92
N GLY A 2 22.62 -29.92 -52.83
CA GLY A 2 22.05 -29.72 -51.51
C GLY A 2 23.08 -29.00 -50.65
N SER A 3 22.59 -28.15 -49.75
CA SER A 3 23.33 -27.62 -48.60
C SER A 3 24.28 -26.43 -48.79
N ALA A 4 23.70 -25.24 -48.86
CA ALA A 4 24.44 -24.01 -48.56
C ALA A 4 23.66 -23.00 -47.66
N HIS A 5 22.42 -23.35 -47.23
CA HIS A 5 21.58 -22.43 -46.40
C HIS A 5 21.67 -22.64 -44.88
N ASP A 6 22.17 -23.80 -44.44
CA ASP A 6 22.06 -24.19 -43.00
C ASP A 6 23.26 -23.66 -42.13
N LYS A 7 24.31 -23.15 -42.75
CA LYS A 7 25.48 -22.64 -41.99
C LYS A 7 25.43 -21.15 -41.59
N LYS A 8 24.54 -20.36 -42.23
CA LYS A 8 24.43 -18.91 -41.89
C LYS A 8 23.54 -18.68 -40.66
N ASP A 9 22.52 -19.48 -40.45
CA ASP A 9 21.60 -19.30 -39.32
C ASP A 9 22.20 -19.73 -37.98
N ILE A 10 23.13 -20.71 -37.99
CA ILE A 10 23.86 -21.13 -36.77
C ILE A 10 24.88 -20.11 -36.36
N LEU A 11 25.53 -19.40 -37.31
CA LEU A 11 26.48 -18.31 -36.97
C LEU A 11 25.77 -17.07 -36.46
N LEU A 12 24.57 -16.74 -36.93
CA LEU A 12 23.78 -15.60 -36.47
C LEU A 12 23.21 -15.85 -35.05
N GLY A 13 22.77 -17.08 -34.75
CA GLY A 13 22.34 -17.50 -33.42
C GLY A 13 23.45 -17.45 -32.37
N MET A 14 24.67 -17.88 -32.72
CA MET A 14 25.83 -17.82 -31.81
C MET A 14 26.36 -16.39 -31.60
N MET A 15 26.18 -15.49 -32.56
CA MET A 15 26.58 -14.09 -32.42
C MET A 15 25.58 -13.30 -31.54
N LEU A 16 24.31 -13.58 -31.62
CA LEU A 16 23.28 -12.98 -30.74
C LEU A 16 23.38 -13.45 -29.29
N ILE A 17 23.77 -14.71 -29.04
CA ILE A 17 24.01 -15.22 -27.69
C ILE A 17 25.26 -14.59 -27.06
N LYS A 18 26.34 -14.35 -27.83
CA LYS A 18 27.56 -13.68 -27.33
C LYS A 18 27.34 -12.20 -27.02
N VAL A 19 26.49 -11.49 -27.75
CA VAL A 19 26.16 -10.08 -27.48
C VAL A 19 25.31 -9.95 -26.21
N ARG A 20 24.37 -10.91 -26.00
CA ARG A 20 23.54 -10.91 -24.79
C ARG A 20 24.32 -11.22 -23.50
N GLN A 21 25.38 -12.05 -23.57
CA GLN A 21 26.23 -12.36 -22.41
C GLN A 21 27.17 -11.19 -22.03
N ARG A 22 27.65 -10.39 -22.98
CA ARG A 22 28.54 -9.26 -22.66
C ARG A 22 27.86 -8.10 -21.93
N HIS A 23 26.58 -7.87 -22.15
CA HIS A 23 25.82 -6.83 -21.43
C HIS A 23 25.42 -7.27 -20.02
N PHE A 24 25.32 -8.58 -19.77
CA PHE A 24 25.05 -9.11 -18.43
C PHE A 24 26.27 -9.02 -17.51
N TYR A 25 27.49 -9.17 -18.02
CA TYR A 25 28.71 -9.07 -17.20
C TYR A 25 29.09 -7.63 -16.85
N CYS A 26 28.78 -6.62 -17.67
CA CYS A 26 29.00 -5.22 -17.31
C CYS A 26 28.08 -4.72 -16.18
N PHE A 27 26.90 -5.30 -16.01
CA PHE A 27 26.01 -4.96 -14.91
C PHE A 27 26.48 -5.53 -13.56
N TYR A 28 27.23 -6.64 -13.58
CA TYR A 28 27.72 -7.30 -12.36
C TYR A 28 29.00 -6.67 -11.79
N ILE A 29 29.82 -5.98 -12.58
CA ILE A 29 31.11 -5.46 -12.15
C ILE A 29 31.01 -4.10 -11.44
N CYS A 30 29.95 -3.32 -11.65
CA CYS A 30 29.75 -2.04 -10.95
C CYS A 30 29.15 -2.17 -9.53
N LEU A 31 28.83 -3.37 -9.04
CA LEU A 31 28.11 -3.59 -7.79
C LEU A 31 28.99 -3.95 -6.58
N PHE A 32 30.32 -4.03 -6.73
CA PHE A 32 31.21 -4.46 -5.65
C PHE A 32 32.25 -3.40 -5.27
N TRP A 33 31.83 -2.22 -4.85
CA TRP A 33 32.69 -1.37 -4.03
C TRP A 33 32.10 -1.24 -2.62
N SER A 34 32.82 -1.89 -1.68
CA SER A 34 32.49 -1.93 -0.26
C SER A 34 32.63 -0.55 0.37
N ILE A 35 31.53 0.14 0.56
CA ILE A 35 31.43 1.31 1.45
C ILE A 35 30.46 0.92 2.56
N LYS A 36 30.86 1.15 3.82
CA LYS A 36 30.05 0.85 5.02
C LYS A 36 28.66 1.46 4.85
N GLY A 37 27.64 0.62 4.78
CA GLY A 37 26.32 0.98 4.32
C GLY A 37 25.27 1.09 5.42
N LEU A 38 24.21 1.79 5.11
CA LEU A 38 22.98 1.91 5.91
C LEU A 38 22.07 0.69 5.71
N CYS A 39 21.20 0.44 6.68
CA CYS A 39 20.17 -0.60 6.67
C CYS A 39 19.08 -0.32 5.62
N SER A 40 18.09 -1.23 5.50
CA SER A 40 16.84 -0.95 4.78
C SER A 40 16.35 0.47 5.09
N PRO A 41 15.99 1.27 4.09
CA PRO A 41 15.51 2.62 4.35
C PRO A 41 14.18 2.63 5.10
N TRP A 42 13.41 1.54 5.07
CA TRP A 42 12.05 1.48 5.61
C TRP A 42 11.85 0.35 6.61
N ILE A 43 11.02 0.64 7.65
CA ILE A 43 10.57 -0.31 8.66
C ILE A 43 9.50 -1.23 8.05
N GLY A 44 9.68 -2.54 8.20
CA GLY A 44 8.64 -3.50 7.89
C GLY A 44 8.34 -3.69 6.41
N SER A 45 9.26 -3.35 5.49
CA SER A 45 9.04 -3.59 4.05
C SER A 45 8.70 -5.05 3.72
N LEU A 46 9.23 -6.00 4.49
CA LEU A 46 8.93 -7.43 4.42
C LEU A 46 7.98 -7.92 5.52
N GLU A 47 7.86 -7.18 6.61
CA GLU A 47 7.09 -7.55 7.80
C GLU A 47 6.19 -6.39 8.25
N PRO A 48 4.95 -6.30 7.75
CA PRO A 48 3.99 -5.25 8.11
C PRO A 48 3.75 -5.10 9.61
N GLN A 49 3.93 -6.18 10.39
CA GLN A 49 3.78 -6.17 11.83
C GLN A 49 4.68 -5.15 12.54
N LEU A 50 5.89 -4.89 12.02
CA LEU A 50 6.78 -3.88 12.60
C LEU A 50 6.22 -2.46 12.51
N HIS A 51 5.39 -2.20 11.50
CA HIS A 51 4.66 -0.94 11.42
C HIS A 51 3.61 -0.83 12.53
N GLN A 52 2.89 -1.90 12.84
CA GLN A 52 1.95 -1.92 13.97
C GLN A 52 2.67 -1.73 15.30
N ASP A 53 3.84 -2.37 15.49
CA ASP A 53 4.66 -2.13 16.68
C ASP A 53 5.08 -0.68 16.82
N LEU A 54 5.44 -0.02 15.71
CA LEU A 54 5.76 1.40 15.72
C LEU A 54 4.52 2.26 16.04
N GLN A 55 3.36 1.92 15.48
CA GLN A 55 2.09 2.59 15.83
C GLN A 55 1.79 2.49 17.33
N VAL A 56 1.99 1.31 17.93
CA VAL A 56 1.85 1.13 19.38
C VAL A 56 2.74 2.11 20.14
N LEU A 57 4.02 2.21 19.79
CA LEU A 57 4.95 3.11 20.51
C LEU A 57 4.57 4.59 20.37
N VAL A 58 4.05 5.00 19.22
CA VAL A 58 3.58 6.37 18.98
C VAL A 58 2.27 6.62 19.75
N GLU A 59 1.30 5.72 19.71
CA GLU A 59 0.03 5.83 20.44
C GLU A 59 0.24 5.91 21.98
N TRP A 60 1.26 5.22 22.50
CA TRP A 60 1.65 5.27 23.91
C TRP A 60 2.58 6.45 24.25
N GLY A 61 2.90 7.32 23.29
CA GLY A 61 3.77 8.49 23.50
C GLY A 61 5.24 8.12 23.78
N VAL A 62 5.67 6.90 23.42
CA VAL A 62 7.04 6.42 23.66
C VAL A 62 8.00 6.91 22.58
N ILE A 63 7.53 7.07 21.34
CA ILE A 63 8.26 7.57 20.18
C ILE A 63 7.48 8.73 19.55
N ASP A 64 8.20 9.79 19.15
CA ASP A 64 7.66 10.93 18.41
C ASP A 64 7.96 10.76 16.92
N ALA A 65 7.01 10.17 16.18
CA ALA A 65 7.13 9.91 14.74
C ALA A 65 5.76 9.98 14.05
N SER A 66 5.77 10.35 12.77
CA SER A 66 4.60 10.28 11.90
C SER A 66 4.49 8.88 11.30
N VAL A 67 3.36 8.18 11.51
CA VAL A 67 3.21 6.75 11.24
C VAL A 67 1.96 6.37 10.44
N SER A 68 1.15 7.32 10.00
CA SER A 68 -0.03 7.05 9.16
C SER A 68 0.31 6.81 7.68
N SER A 69 1.59 6.77 7.34
CA SER A 69 2.10 6.32 6.04
C SER A 69 2.97 5.08 6.22
N TYR A 70 2.69 4.03 5.47
CA TYR A 70 3.54 2.84 5.39
C TYR A 70 4.19 2.77 4.00
N PRO A 71 5.47 2.39 3.91
CA PRO A 71 6.39 2.08 4.99
C PRO A 71 7.02 3.33 5.62
N VAL A 72 7.35 3.23 6.91
CA VAL A 72 8.01 4.31 7.68
C VAL A 72 9.53 4.18 7.57
N PRO A 73 10.29 5.30 7.39
CA PRO A 73 11.74 5.24 7.38
C PRO A 73 12.34 4.87 8.75
N TRP A 74 13.44 4.09 8.75
CA TRP A 74 14.19 3.77 9.96
C TRP A 74 14.95 4.96 10.57
N LYS A 75 15.48 5.84 9.72
CA LYS A 75 16.28 6.99 10.18
C LYS A 75 15.46 7.86 11.14
N GLY A 76 16.05 8.25 12.25
CA GLY A 76 15.40 9.00 13.32
C GLY A 76 14.60 8.14 14.29
N VAL A 77 13.79 7.19 13.80
CA VAL A 77 13.12 6.19 14.67
C VAL A 77 14.15 5.31 15.37
N ALA A 78 15.16 4.84 14.62
CA ALA A 78 16.25 4.05 15.17
C ALA A 78 16.99 4.77 16.31
N GLU A 79 17.27 6.06 16.15
CA GLU A 79 17.96 6.87 17.15
C GLU A 79 17.13 7.03 18.44
N GLN A 80 15.80 7.19 18.30
CA GLN A 80 14.90 7.23 19.45
C GLN A 80 14.85 5.87 20.16
N LEU A 81 14.71 4.76 19.39
CA LEU A 81 14.67 3.41 19.96
C LEU A 81 15.94 3.06 20.77
N GLU A 82 17.12 3.51 20.32
CA GLU A 82 18.38 3.25 21.01
C GLU A 82 18.48 3.92 22.38
N LYS A 83 17.91 5.12 22.52
CA LYS A 83 17.92 5.90 23.76
C LYS A 83 16.92 5.38 24.79
N LEU A 84 15.92 4.62 24.40
CA LEU A 84 14.85 4.14 25.27
C LEU A 84 15.27 2.94 26.12
N GLN A 85 14.84 2.90 27.38
CA GLN A 85 15.03 1.76 28.30
C GLN A 85 13.72 0.98 28.44
N VAL A 86 13.80 -0.36 28.35
CA VAL A 86 12.63 -1.26 28.36
C VAL A 86 11.92 -1.32 29.70
N HIS A 87 12.67 -1.15 30.81
CA HIS A 87 12.20 -1.47 32.17
C HIS A 87 11.14 -0.53 32.74
N THR A 88 10.85 0.58 32.07
CA THR A 88 9.92 1.61 32.56
C THR A 88 8.57 1.61 31.85
N LEU A 89 8.38 0.73 30.84
CA LEU A 89 7.18 0.75 30.01
C LEU A 89 6.15 -0.30 30.43
N PRO A 90 4.84 -0.01 30.24
CA PRO A 90 3.78 -1.02 30.31
C PRO A 90 4.05 -2.19 29.37
N SER A 91 3.41 -3.35 29.62
CA SER A 91 3.70 -4.61 28.89
C SER A 91 3.53 -4.48 27.38
N ILE A 92 2.48 -3.79 26.90
CA ILE A 92 2.18 -3.68 25.47
C ILE A 92 3.28 -2.92 24.72
N PRO A 93 3.60 -1.66 25.04
CA PRO A 93 4.69 -0.94 24.36
C PRO A 93 6.06 -1.58 24.61
N SER A 94 6.27 -2.28 25.74
CA SER A 94 7.51 -3.00 26.01
C SER A 94 7.75 -4.14 25.00
N ILE A 95 6.73 -4.93 24.67
CA ILE A 95 6.80 -6.02 23.67
C ILE A 95 7.13 -5.44 22.30
N SER A 96 6.39 -4.41 21.86
CA SER A 96 6.62 -3.76 20.58
C SER A 96 8.00 -3.14 20.47
N MET A 97 8.50 -2.50 21.54
CA MET A 97 9.84 -1.93 21.57
C MET A 97 10.93 -3.00 21.48
N GLN A 98 10.79 -4.13 22.20
CA GLN A 98 11.77 -5.23 22.15
C GLN A 98 11.86 -5.81 20.73
N ARG A 99 10.73 -6.00 20.04
CA ARG A 99 10.68 -6.49 18.67
C ARG A 99 11.34 -5.52 17.69
N LEU A 100 10.99 -4.24 17.74
CA LEU A 100 11.62 -3.22 16.91
C LEU A 100 13.13 -3.11 17.16
N LYS A 101 13.58 -3.18 18.42
CA LYS A 101 15.01 -3.20 18.75
C LYS A 101 15.72 -4.44 18.20
N HIS A 102 15.09 -5.62 18.28
CA HIS A 102 15.65 -6.86 17.71
C HIS A 102 15.87 -6.70 16.19
N TYR A 103 14.86 -6.22 15.47
CA TYR A 103 14.98 -5.97 14.03
C TYR A 103 16.00 -4.89 13.69
N LEU A 104 16.06 -3.82 14.47
CA LEU A 104 17.07 -2.78 14.30
C LEU A 104 18.49 -3.34 14.44
N GLN A 105 18.74 -4.21 15.42
CA GLN A 105 20.05 -4.86 15.58
C GLN A 105 20.40 -5.77 14.41
N THR A 106 19.43 -6.51 13.88
CA THR A 106 19.62 -7.36 12.71
C THR A 106 19.95 -6.51 11.47
N HIS A 107 19.24 -5.43 11.26
CA HIS A 107 19.51 -4.49 10.16
C HIS A 107 20.87 -3.81 10.27
N LYS A 108 21.31 -3.45 11.48
CA LYS A 108 22.65 -2.86 11.68
C LYS A 108 23.81 -3.76 11.27
N LYS A 109 23.63 -5.08 11.30
CA LYS A 109 24.63 -6.04 10.82
C LYS A 109 24.83 -6.00 9.29
N GLN A 110 24.05 -5.20 8.57
CA GLN A 110 24.16 -4.93 7.12
C GLN A 110 24.11 -6.18 6.22
N LYS A 111 23.61 -7.28 6.74
CA LYS A 111 23.33 -8.48 5.96
C LYS A 111 21.89 -8.39 5.47
N GLY A 112 21.71 -8.17 4.16
CA GLY A 112 20.38 -8.24 3.55
C GLY A 112 19.76 -9.63 3.77
N GLN A 113 18.49 -9.67 4.08
CA GLN A 113 17.76 -10.92 4.28
C GLN A 113 17.48 -11.61 2.94
N SER A 114 17.48 -12.93 2.96
CA SER A 114 16.95 -13.76 1.89
C SER A 114 15.77 -14.53 2.44
N ILE A 115 14.62 -14.47 1.77
CA ILE A 115 13.38 -15.10 2.23
C ILE A 115 12.79 -15.89 1.07
N ILE A 116 12.41 -17.13 1.34
CA ILE A 116 11.55 -17.92 0.47
C ILE A 116 10.18 -17.98 1.14
N SER A 117 9.13 -17.66 0.42
CA SER A 117 7.75 -17.70 0.91
C SER A 117 6.88 -18.55 -0.01
N LEU A 118 6.04 -19.37 0.59
CA LEU A 118 5.00 -20.13 -0.09
C LEU A 118 3.66 -19.70 0.50
N TYR A 119 2.77 -19.20 -0.34
CA TYR A 119 1.38 -18.93 -0.01
C TYR A 119 0.51 -19.97 -0.68
N GLY A 120 -0.49 -20.48 0.05
CA GLY A 120 -1.50 -21.39 -0.45
C GLY A 120 -2.87 -21.07 0.12
N ALA A 121 -3.91 -21.05 -0.71
CA ALA A 121 -5.28 -20.81 -0.30
C ALA A 121 -6.26 -21.68 -1.08
N THR A 122 -7.42 -21.94 -0.49
CA THR A 122 -8.51 -22.68 -1.13
C THR A 122 -9.18 -21.88 -2.25
N ASP A 123 -9.17 -20.55 -2.14
CA ASP A 123 -9.68 -19.61 -3.14
C ASP A 123 -8.93 -18.27 -3.07
N ASP A 124 -9.17 -17.38 -4.05
CA ASP A 124 -8.57 -16.05 -4.08
C ASP A 124 -9.23 -15.15 -3.03
N SER A 125 -8.42 -14.37 -2.32
CA SER A 125 -8.95 -13.43 -1.32
C SER A 125 -9.65 -12.25 -1.99
N ARG A 126 -10.93 -12.04 -1.69
CA ARG A 126 -11.70 -10.89 -2.21
C ARG A 126 -11.23 -9.57 -1.61
N PHE A 127 -10.89 -9.55 -0.34
CA PHE A 127 -10.55 -8.33 0.42
C PHE A 127 -9.23 -8.49 1.13
N VAL A 128 -8.34 -7.51 0.99
CA VAL A 128 -7.01 -7.51 1.60
C VAL A 128 -6.88 -6.28 2.49
N GLY A 129 -6.88 -6.47 3.80
CA GLY A 129 -6.60 -5.44 4.80
C GLY A 129 -5.08 -5.21 4.97
N PHE A 130 -4.69 -4.40 5.95
CA PHE A 130 -3.29 -4.03 6.17
C PHE A 130 -2.36 -5.24 6.33
N ASN A 131 -2.75 -6.22 7.14
CA ASN A 131 -1.99 -7.46 7.38
C ASN A 131 -2.35 -8.60 6.42
N GLY A 132 -3.25 -8.35 5.48
CA GLY A 132 -3.69 -9.37 4.52
C GLY A 132 -2.56 -9.81 3.60
N VAL A 133 -2.65 -11.04 3.12
CA VAL A 133 -1.73 -11.56 2.11
C VAL A 133 -2.38 -11.37 0.75
N GLN A 134 -1.63 -10.73 -0.15
CA GLN A 134 -2.00 -10.58 -1.54
C GLN A 134 -1.32 -11.69 -2.35
N GLY A 135 -2.09 -12.44 -3.11
CA GLY A 135 -1.61 -13.51 -3.98
C GLY A 135 -2.78 -14.32 -4.52
N GLU A 136 -2.53 -15.05 -5.59
CA GLU A 136 -3.44 -16.09 -6.09
C GLU A 136 -3.40 -17.34 -5.22
N LYS A 137 -4.25 -18.33 -5.52
CA LYS A 137 -4.40 -19.59 -4.74
C LYS A 137 -3.09 -20.27 -4.34
N VAL A 138 -2.06 -20.19 -5.19
CA VAL A 138 -0.71 -20.64 -4.85
C VAL A 138 0.29 -19.65 -5.41
N THR A 139 1.13 -19.08 -4.55
CA THR A 139 2.19 -18.14 -4.92
C THR A 139 3.51 -18.54 -4.26
N LEU A 140 4.54 -18.76 -5.06
CA LEU A 140 5.92 -18.90 -4.60
C LEU A 140 6.62 -17.54 -4.75
N ASN A 141 7.25 -17.06 -3.67
CA ASN A 141 8.04 -15.84 -3.69
C ASN A 141 9.46 -16.09 -3.18
N ILE A 142 10.44 -15.53 -3.87
CA ILE A 142 11.83 -15.50 -3.44
C ILE A 142 12.26 -14.04 -3.38
N THR A 143 12.62 -13.58 -2.18
CA THR A 143 13.04 -12.20 -1.95
C THR A 143 14.48 -12.15 -1.43
N LYS A 144 15.28 -11.26 -2.00
CA LYS A 144 16.64 -10.95 -1.54
C LYS A 144 16.80 -9.45 -1.36
N GLU A 145 17.21 -9.05 -0.15
CA GLU A 145 17.64 -7.68 0.13
C GLU A 145 19.16 -7.53 -0.01
N PHE A 146 19.61 -6.36 -0.36
CA PHE A 146 21.02 -6.01 -0.40
C PHE A 146 21.24 -4.54 -0.02
N TYR A 147 22.38 -4.27 0.59
CA TYR A 147 22.75 -2.95 1.08
C TYR A 147 24.19 -2.65 0.72
N ALA A 148 24.47 -1.45 0.21
CA ALA A 148 25.81 -1.02 -0.14
C ALA A 148 25.94 0.51 0.02
N GLY A 149 26.49 0.96 1.13
CA GLY A 149 26.63 2.39 1.41
C GLY A 149 25.30 3.11 1.51
N ARG A 150 25.05 4.02 0.57
CA ARG A 150 23.77 4.77 0.46
C ARG A 150 22.74 4.05 -0.39
N TRP A 151 23.08 2.89 -0.93
CA TRP A 151 22.20 2.07 -1.75
C TRP A 151 21.52 0.99 -0.91
N ALA A 152 20.26 0.81 -1.16
CA ALA A 152 19.48 -0.32 -0.65
C ALA A 152 18.62 -0.87 -1.78
N GLY A 153 18.45 -2.18 -1.82
CA GLY A 153 17.61 -2.78 -2.83
C GLY A 153 17.00 -4.08 -2.36
N GLN A 154 15.95 -4.46 -3.06
CA GLN A 154 15.22 -5.70 -2.88
C GLN A 154 14.88 -6.25 -4.25
N ILE A 155 15.14 -7.51 -4.47
CA ILE A 155 14.64 -8.27 -5.62
C ILE A 155 13.65 -9.28 -5.07
N SER A 156 12.43 -9.27 -5.58
CA SER A 156 11.35 -10.16 -5.19
C SER A 156 10.77 -10.80 -6.46
N ALA A 157 11.04 -12.07 -6.68
CA ALA A 157 10.50 -12.86 -7.78
C ALA A 157 9.29 -13.64 -7.27
N ASN A 158 8.15 -13.45 -7.93
CA ASN A 158 6.90 -14.11 -7.61
C ASN A 158 6.50 -15.00 -8.78
N HIS A 159 6.02 -16.21 -8.48
CA HIS A 159 5.45 -17.14 -9.44
C HIS A 159 4.11 -17.65 -8.93
N GLU A 160 3.06 -17.43 -9.71
CA GLU A 160 1.69 -17.76 -9.38
C GLU A 160 1.24 -19.04 -10.08
N ARG A 161 0.28 -19.74 -9.50
CA ARG A 161 -0.22 -21.04 -10.04
C ARG A 161 -0.69 -20.94 -11.49
N GLY A 162 -1.21 -19.80 -11.92
CA GLY A 162 -1.62 -19.53 -13.31
C GLY A 162 -0.47 -19.44 -14.32
N GLY A 163 0.79 -19.56 -13.87
CA GLY A 163 2.00 -19.44 -14.69
C GLY A 163 2.49 -18.00 -14.84
N GLU A 164 1.83 -17.02 -14.25
CA GLU A 164 2.29 -15.64 -14.23
C GLU A 164 3.51 -15.51 -13.34
N SER A 165 4.52 -14.80 -13.83
CA SER A 165 5.72 -14.46 -13.05
C SER A 165 5.93 -12.95 -13.08
N HIS A 166 6.19 -12.37 -11.92
CA HIS A 166 6.39 -10.93 -11.82
C HIS A 166 7.39 -10.54 -10.72
N PHE A 167 7.89 -9.31 -10.78
CA PHE A 167 8.87 -8.75 -9.85
C PHE A 167 8.28 -7.67 -8.95
N ASP A 168 7.00 -7.77 -8.60
CA ASP A 168 6.37 -6.86 -7.64
C ASP A 168 7.10 -6.89 -6.31
N LYS A 169 7.16 -5.74 -5.61
CA LYS A 169 7.95 -5.49 -4.40
C LYS A 169 9.48 -5.48 -4.64
N SER A 170 9.94 -5.41 -5.89
CA SER A 170 11.36 -5.18 -6.19
C SER A 170 11.64 -3.69 -6.33
N PHE A 171 12.75 -3.23 -5.75
CA PHE A 171 13.17 -1.83 -5.84
C PHE A 171 14.68 -1.68 -5.70
N LEU A 172 15.16 -0.53 -6.18
CA LEU A 172 16.47 0.03 -5.89
C LEU A 172 16.26 1.42 -5.31
N ALA A 173 16.92 1.73 -4.21
CA ALA A 173 16.83 3.02 -3.53
C ALA A 173 18.24 3.59 -3.27
N TYR A 174 18.33 4.91 -3.35
CA TYR A 174 19.53 5.68 -3.02
C TYR A 174 19.18 6.77 -2.01
N GLN A 175 19.90 6.81 -0.90
CA GLN A 175 19.74 7.84 0.12
C GLN A 175 20.77 8.98 -0.08
N PHE A 176 20.27 10.20 -0.15
CA PHE A 176 21.11 11.41 -0.18
C PHE A 176 20.56 12.44 0.82
N GLY A 177 21.40 12.76 1.79
CA GLY A 177 20.97 13.62 2.90
C GLY A 177 19.76 13.08 3.65
N ASP A 178 18.68 13.86 3.68
CA ASP A 178 17.42 13.51 4.31
C ASP A 178 16.36 12.98 3.34
N TRP A 179 16.79 12.54 2.15
CA TRP A 179 15.89 12.08 1.09
C TRP A 179 16.29 10.72 0.56
N ASN A 180 15.29 9.98 0.09
CA ASN A 180 15.44 8.73 -0.63
C ASN A 180 14.87 8.89 -2.05
N LEU A 181 15.64 8.47 -3.04
CA LEU A 181 15.16 8.21 -4.40
C LEU A 181 14.99 6.70 -4.57
N ARG A 182 13.83 6.25 -5.05
CA ARG A 182 13.53 4.83 -5.28
C ARG A 182 12.99 4.62 -6.69
N VAL A 183 13.44 3.54 -7.33
CA VAL A 183 12.87 3.01 -8.58
C VAL A 183 12.41 1.59 -8.31
N GLY A 184 11.20 1.23 -8.71
CA GLY A 184 10.60 -0.08 -8.51
C GLY A 184 9.26 -0.01 -7.77
N SER A 185 8.80 -1.12 -7.23
CA SER A 185 7.51 -1.20 -6.56
C SER A 185 7.67 -1.57 -5.08
N LEU A 186 6.78 -1.06 -4.25
CA LEU A 186 6.76 -1.30 -2.82
C LEU A 186 5.31 -1.20 -2.32
N ASN A 187 4.90 -2.10 -1.45
CA ASN A 187 3.59 -2.00 -0.82
C ASN A 187 3.50 -0.71 0.00
N GLN A 188 2.36 -0.03 -0.10
CA GLN A 188 2.12 1.22 0.58
C GLN A 188 0.73 1.24 1.18
N TRP A 189 0.60 1.96 2.30
CA TRP A 189 -0.68 2.21 2.94
C TRP A 189 -0.72 3.66 3.42
N TRP A 190 -1.74 4.42 2.99
CA TRP A 190 -1.87 5.84 3.27
C TRP A 190 -3.16 6.14 4.03
N GLY A 191 -3.03 6.29 5.32
CA GLY A 191 -4.13 6.58 6.22
C GLY A 191 -4.02 5.82 7.54
N PRO A 192 -4.81 6.20 8.53
CA PRO A 192 -4.72 5.69 9.90
C PRO A 192 -5.47 4.39 10.16
N ALA A 193 -6.32 3.94 9.22
CA ALA A 193 -7.20 2.79 9.40
C ALA A 193 -6.50 1.44 9.16
N GLN A 194 -7.12 0.36 9.62
CA GLN A 194 -6.56 -1.01 9.59
C GLN A 194 -7.22 -1.89 8.51
N SER A 195 -8.54 -1.72 8.30
CA SER A 195 -9.31 -2.57 7.38
C SER A 195 -9.21 -2.12 5.94
N SER A 196 -9.11 -0.81 5.70
CA SER A 196 -9.11 -0.20 4.38
C SER A 196 -8.41 1.16 4.40
N SER A 197 -8.00 1.64 3.23
CA SER A 197 -7.56 3.02 3.01
C SER A 197 -8.17 3.53 1.72
N LEU A 198 -8.66 4.77 1.73
CA LEU A 198 -9.45 5.29 0.60
C LEU A 198 -8.62 5.70 -0.62
N ILE A 199 -7.28 5.80 -0.52
CA ILE A 199 -6.45 6.26 -1.64
C ILE A 199 -5.28 5.33 -1.99
N MET A 200 -4.68 4.66 -1.00
CA MET A 200 -3.55 3.76 -1.22
C MET A 200 -3.57 2.65 -0.18
N SER A 201 -3.69 1.40 -0.60
CA SER A 201 -3.70 0.23 0.26
C SER A 201 -2.88 -0.93 -0.32
N ASN A 202 -2.87 -2.05 0.39
CA ASN A 202 -2.27 -3.31 -0.07
C ASN A 202 -3.26 -4.17 -0.88
N ASN A 203 -4.44 -3.66 -1.24
CA ASN A 203 -5.46 -4.43 -1.94
C ASN A 203 -5.09 -4.75 -3.40
N ALA A 204 -4.53 -3.78 -4.12
CA ALA A 204 -3.96 -3.99 -5.45
C ALA A 204 -2.47 -4.30 -5.39
N ARG A 205 -1.93 -4.97 -6.41
CA ARG A 205 -0.47 -5.17 -6.59
C ARG A 205 0.27 -3.84 -6.57
N SER A 206 1.47 -3.81 -5.98
CA SER A 206 2.24 -2.57 -5.79
C SER A 206 2.65 -1.93 -7.12
N VAL A 207 2.33 -0.64 -7.31
CA VAL A 207 2.58 0.10 -8.56
C VAL A 207 4.08 0.36 -8.76
N PRO A 208 4.68 -0.07 -9.89
CA PRO A 208 6.06 0.29 -10.23
C PRO A 208 6.16 1.81 -10.45
N SER A 209 7.09 2.45 -9.77
CA SER A 209 7.20 3.90 -9.72
C SER A 209 8.62 4.38 -9.49
N ILE A 210 8.88 5.63 -9.88
CA ILE A 210 10.00 6.42 -9.40
C ILE A 210 9.46 7.30 -8.28
N SER A 211 10.05 7.20 -7.08
CA SER A 211 9.60 7.95 -5.92
C SER A 211 10.72 8.74 -5.27
N PHE A 212 10.35 9.90 -4.76
CA PHE A 212 11.15 10.77 -3.95
C PHE A 212 10.47 10.93 -2.59
N SER A 213 11.17 10.58 -1.51
CA SER A 213 10.60 10.62 -0.17
C SER A 213 11.58 11.10 0.87
N ARG A 214 11.09 11.69 1.95
CA ARG A 214 11.93 12.00 3.11
C ARG A 214 12.47 10.70 3.73
N SER A 215 13.74 10.68 4.15
CA SER A 215 14.37 9.49 4.75
C SER A 215 14.09 9.33 6.24
N GLN A 216 13.28 10.20 6.84
CA GLN A 216 12.91 10.20 8.26
C GLN A 216 11.48 10.72 8.44
N ALA A 217 10.79 10.22 9.48
CA ALA A 217 9.42 10.59 9.82
C ALA A 217 9.34 11.22 11.22
N ILE A 218 10.40 11.90 11.65
CA ILE A 218 10.53 12.57 12.94
C ILE A 218 10.54 14.08 12.78
N ARG A 219 10.53 14.81 13.89
CA ARG A 219 10.64 16.26 13.92
C ARG A 219 11.93 16.76 13.24
N SER A 220 11.84 17.83 12.48
CA SER A 220 13.00 18.47 11.84
C SER A 220 13.74 19.39 12.83
N GLU A 221 15.06 19.44 12.73
CA GLU A 221 15.88 20.42 13.46
C GLU A 221 15.82 21.83 12.85
N ASN A 222 15.28 21.96 11.63
CA ASN A 222 15.10 23.24 10.96
C ASN A 222 14.10 24.12 11.72
N LYS A 223 14.47 25.37 12.03
CA LYS A 223 13.67 26.33 12.81
C LYS A 223 12.26 26.57 12.25
N TRP A 224 12.09 26.52 10.94
CA TRP A 224 10.77 26.71 10.30
C TRP A 224 9.95 25.42 10.26
N LEU A 225 10.60 24.28 10.02
CA LEU A 225 9.92 22.99 9.88
C LEU A 225 9.64 22.31 11.23
N GLN A 226 10.26 22.79 12.34
CA GLN A 226 10.02 22.22 13.67
C GLN A 226 8.55 22.35 14.13
N TYR A 227 7.82 23.38 13.64
CA TYR A 227 6.41 23.59 13.95
C TYR A 227 5.47 22.54 13.33
N LEU A 228 5.92 21.84 12.31
CA LEU A 228 5.19 20.70 11.75
C LEU A 228 5.18 19.48 12.69
N GLY A 229 6.05 19.46 13.72
CA GLY A 229 6.29 18.27 14.52
C GLY A 229 6.99 17.19 13.70
N PRO A 230 6.82 15.90 14.01
CA PRO A 230 7.15 14.81 13.13
C PRO A 230 6.43 14.94 11.79
N TRP A 231 7.15 14.78 10.69
CA TRP A 231 6.54 14.86 9.35
C TRP A 231 7.23 13.94 8.33
N PHE A 232 6.46 13.55 7.33
CA PHE A 232 6.91 12.73 6.23
C PHE A 232 6.30 13.21 4.92
N LEU A 233 7.08 13.15 3.85
CA LEU A 233 6.65 13.47 2.48
C LEU A 233 7.11 12.36 1.55
N THR A 234 6.23 11.93 0.67
CA THR A 234 6.55 11.11 -0.51
C THR A 234 5.82 11.62 -1.73
N ALA A 235 6.51 11.65 -2.86
CA ALA A 235 5.93 11.93 -4.16
C ALA A 235 6.48 10.89 -5.16
N GLN A 236 5.62 10.39 -6.06
CA GLN A 236 6.01 9.34 -6.99
C GLN A 236 5.20 9.38 -8.29
N ILE A 237 5.85 8.95 -9.35
CA ILE A 237 5.23 8.71 -10.65
C ILE A 237 5.34 7.22 -10.95
N GLY A 238 4.20 6.56 -11.12
CA GLY A 238 4.10 5.15 -11.48
C GLY A 238 3.50 4.94 -12.86
N GLN A 239 3.43 3.68 -13.23
CA GLN A 239 2.77 3.22 -14.45
C GLN A 239 1.89 2.02 -14.12
N LEU A 240 0.64 2.06 -14.59
CA LEU A 240 -0.31 0.97 -14.49
C LEU A 240 -0.09 -0.03 -15.65
N GLU A 241 -0.77 -1.16 -15.57
CA GLU A 241 -0.64 -2.27 -16.54
C GLU A 241 -1.10 -1.89 -17.95
N SER A 242 -0.61 -2.67 -18.93
CA SER A 242 -1.02 -2.51 -20.34
C SER A 242 -2.39 -3.14 -20.64
N GLN A 243 -2.87 -4.04 -19.78
CA GLN A 243 -4.14 -4.76 -19.93
C GLN A 243 -5.28 -4.00 -19.24
N ARG A 244 -5.54 -2.77 -19.72
CA ARG A 244 -6.60 -1.92 -19.22
C ARG A 244 -7.16 -1.03 -20.33
N ALA A 245 -8.27 -0.33 -20.11
CA ALA A 245 -8.94 0.49 -21.11
C ALA A 245 -8.00 1.52 -21.75
N VAL A 246 -7.20 2.22 -20.97
CA VAL A 246 -6.08 3.05 -21.44
C VAL A 246 -4.77 2.37 -21.01
N PRO A 247 -4.09 1.64 -21.90
CA PRO A 247 -2.85 0.95 -21.57
C PRO A 247 -1.74 1.90 -21.11
N ASP A 248 -0.90 1.44 -20.16
CA ASP A 248 0.28 2.17 -19.68
C ASP A 248 -0.04 3.53 -19.07
N THR A 249 -1.26 3.72 -18.55
CA THR A 249 -1.67 4.92 -17.82
C THR A 249 -0.65 5.28 -16.76
N LYS A 250 -0.25 6.56 -16.69
CA LYS A 250 0.63 7.07 -15.65
C LYS A 250 -0.18 7.39 -14.42
N LEU A 251 0.45 7.20 -13.24
CA LEU A 251 -0.15 7.47 -11.95
C LEU A 251 0.78 8.38 -11.15
N TRP A 252 0.37 9.62 -10.94
CA TRP A 252 0.97 10.52 -9.97
C TRP A 252 0.42 10.22 -8.59
N MET A 253 1.27 10.22 -7.57
CA MET A 253 0.86 9.97 -6.19
C MET A 253 1.72 10.82 -5.26
N MET A 254 1.09 11.53 -4.33
CA MET A 254 1.77 12.33 -3.33
C MET A 254 1.09 12.21 -1.97
N ARG A 255 1.89 12.12 -0.91
CA ARG A 255 1.40 12.16 0.46
C ARG A 255 2.31 12.99 1.35
N PHE A 256 1.68 13.83 2.15
CA PHE A 256 2.32 14.60 3.20
C PHE A 256 1.60 14.37 4.51
N ASN A 257 2.30 13.93 5.54
CA ASN A 257 1.75 13.85 6.90
C ASN A 257 2.65 14.55 7.90
N PHE A 258 2.03 15.09 8.95
CA PHE A 258 2.69 15.87 9.99
C PHE A 258 1.91 15.81 11.29
N SER A 259 2.60 16.02 12.41
CA SER A 259 2.05 15.94 13.77
C SER A 259 2.34 17.23 14.54
N PRO A 260 1.53 18.30 14.34
CA PRO A 260 1.84 19.64 14.85
C PRO A 260 1.78 19.71 16.38
N VAL A 261 0.96 18.87 16.99
CA VAL A 261 0.82 18.72 18.45
C VAL A 261 0.84 17.25 18.83
N SER A 262 1.25 16.97 20.07
CA SER A 262 1.32 15.60 20.59
C SER A 262 -0.03 14.89 20.46
N GLY A 263 0.01 13.67 19.96
CA GLY A 263 -1.17 12.83 19.77
C GLY A 263 -1.98 13.12 18.50
N LEU A 264 -1.79 14.25 17.82
CA LEU A 264 -2.48 14.56 16.57
C LEU A 264 -1.55 14.38 15.37
N GLU A 265 -1.88 13.47 14.49
CA GLU A 265 -1.29 13.32 13.16
C GLU A 265 -2.31 13.70 12.09
N MET A 266 -1.91 14.49 11.12
CA MET A 266 -2.71 14.89 9.96
C MET A 266 -2.03 14.43 8.68
N GLY A 267 -2.81 14.00 7.69
CA GLY A 267 -2.35 13.56 6.39
C GLY A 267 -3.07 14.26 5.24
N MET A 268 -2.33 14.57 4.20
CA MET A 268 -2.84 15.05 2.92
C MET A 268 -2.39 14.05 1.86
N SER A 269 -3.31 13.60 1.02
CA SER A 269 -3.01 12.65 -0.05
C SER A 269 -3.58 13.16 -1.36
N TRP A 270 -2.85 12.91 -2.43
CA TRP A 270 -3.28 13.22 -3.78
C TRP A 270 -2.75 12.19 -4.75
N SER A 271 -3.61 11.75 -5.65
CA SER A 271 -3.30 10.84 -6.75
C SER A 271 -3.97 11.30 -8.02
N ALA A 272 -3.32 11.16 -9.17
CA ALA A 272 -3.90 11.49 -10.47
C ALA A 272 -3.48 10.47 -11.53
N MET A 273 -4.45 9.89 -12.22
CA MET A 273 -4.23 9.12 -13.44
C MET A 273 -4.12 10.09 -14.62
N TRP A 274 -3.14 9.89 -15.50
CA TRP A 274 -2.94 10.72 -16.69
C TRP A 274 -2.17 9.97 -17.78
N GLY A 275 -2.24 10.47 -19.01
CA GLY A 275 -1.52 9.88 -20.14
C GLY A 275 -1.90 8.43 -20.40
N GLY A 276 -0.96 7.67 -20.94
CA GLY A 276 -1.17 6.32 -21.43
C GLY A 276 -1.28 6.26 -22.94
N LYS A 277 -1.49 5.05 -23.49
CA LYS A 277 -1.53 4.85 -24.94
C LYS A 277 -2.76 5.53 -25.54
N GLY A 278 -2.52 6.44 -26.48
CA GLY A 278 -3.59 7.21 -27.15
C GLY A 278 -4.06 8.45 -26.39
N GLN A 279 -3.47 8.75 -25.22
CA GLN A 279 -3.76 9.95 -24.43
C GLN A 279 -2.57 10.93 -24.45
N PRO A 280 -2.79 12.25 -24.25
CA PRO A 280 -1.71 13.23 -24.09
C PRO A 280 -0.80 12.85 -22.92
N HIS A 281 0.52 12.84 -23.13
CA HIS A 281 1.47 12.38 -22.13
C HIS A 281 2.79 13.16 -22.10
N SER A 282 2.77 14.40 -22.61
CA SER A 282 3.94 15.28 -22.55
C SER A 282 4.23 15.78 -21.12
N ILE A 283 5.43 16.30 -20.90
CA ILE A 283 5.77 16.96 -19.64
C ILE A 283 4.85 18.17 -19.37
N SER A 284 4.45 18.88 -20.43
CA SER A 284 3.49 19.99 -20.32
C SER A 284 2.12 19.49 -19.82
N ASP A 285 1.65 18.35 -20.32
CA ASP A 285 0.38 17.76 -19.86
C ASP A 285 0.48 17.34 -18.39
N TRP A 286 1.61 16.76 -17.98
CA TRP A 286 1.85 16.47 -16.57
C TRP A 286 1.80 17.73 -15.69
N PHE A 287 2.42 18.84 -16.12
CA PHE A 287 2.32 20.11 -15.39
C PHE A 287 0.88 20.62 -15.28
N LYS A 288 0.07 20.50 -16.33
CA LYS A 288 -1.35 20.85 -16.28
C LYS A 288 -2.10 19.99 -15.25
N VAL A 289 -1.84 18.68 -15.23
CA VAL A 289 -2.41 17.74 -14.23
C VAL A 289 -2.01 18.18 -12.81
N VAL A 290 -0.71 18.39 -12.54
CA VAL A 290 -0.26 18.74 -11.18
C VAL A 290 -0.59 20.17 -10.74
N THR A 291 -1.04 21.02 -11.66
CA THR A 291 -1.53 22.37 -11.36
C THR A 291 -3.05 22.49 -11.41
N PHE A 292 -3.76 21.36 -11.50
CA PHE A 292 -5.23 21.29 -11.56
C PHE A 292 -5.84 22.12 -12.70
N GLN A 293 -5.12 22.26 -13.85
CA GLN A 293 -5.60 23.01 -15.01
C GLN A 293 -6.44 22.15 -15.97
N THR A 294 -6.70 20.91 -15.64
CA THR A 294 -7.23 19.88 -16.55
C THR A 294 -8.48 19.21 -16.00
N GLU A 295 -9.04 19.74 -14.94
CA GLU A 295 -10.20 19.13 -14.30
C GLU A 295 -11.50 19.59 -14.95
N CYS A 296 -12.18 18.59 -15.48
CA CYS A 296 -13.59 18.64 -15.73
C CYS A 296 -14.29 17.68 -14.79
N ALA A 297 -15.15 18.20 -13.94
CA ALA A 297 -15.99 17.37 -13.10
C ALA A 297 -16.82 16.40 -13.98
N ASN A 298 -16.85 15.12 -13.62
CA ASN A 298 -17.59 14.09 -14.31
C ASN A 298 -19.06 14.53 -14.53
N GLY A 299 -19.48 14.65 -15.81
CA GLY A 299 -20.84 15.05 -16.19
C GLY A 299 -21.09 16.56 -16.33
N ALA A 300 -20.09 17.43 -16.26
CA ALA A 300 -20.28 18.85 -16.55
C ALA A 300 -20.46 19.06 -18.06
N ALA A 301 -21.55 19.70 -18.45
CA ALA A 301 -21.93 19.94 -19.84
C ALA A 301 -20.91 20.74 -20.69
N THR A 302 -19.94 21.38 -20.03
CA THR A 302 -18.87 22.16 -20.67
C THR A 302 -17.61 21.33 -20.97
N CYS A 303 -17.58 20.08 -20.59
CA CYS A 303 -16.40 19.22 -20.67
C CYS A 303 -16.43 18.24 -21.85
N ASP A 304 -17.58 18.05 -22.50
CA ASP A 304 -17.79 16.96 -23.47
C ASP A 304 -16.93 17.04 -24.74
N ASP A 305 -16.44 18.23 -25.13
CA ASP A 305 -15.67 18.43 -26.35
C ASP A 305 -14.22 18.88 -26.12
N ALA A 306 -13.80 19.17 -24.90
CA ALA A 306 -12.49 19.73 -24.64
C ALA A 306 -11.44 18.63 -24.42
N LEU A 307 -10.26 18.80 -25.01
CA LEU A 307 -9.06 18.01 -24.76
C LEU A 307 -8.74 17.91 -23.25
N GLU A 308 -9.21 18.86 -22.47
CA GLU A 308 -9.04 19.03 -21.04
C GLU A 308 -9.76 17.92 -20.22
N SER A 309 -10.96 17.46 -20.65
CA SER A 309 -11.70 16.38 -20.00
C SER A 309 -11.00 15.00 -20.08
N LYS A 310 -9.99 14.87 -20.94
CA LYS A 310 -9.26 13.62 -21.20
C LYS A 310 -7.92 13.54 -20.49
N LEU A 311 -7.50 14.60 -19.78
CA LEU A 311 -6.13 14.73 -19.32
C LEU A 311 -5.86 14.15 -17.93
N GLY A 312 -6.86 13.90 -17.10
CA GLY A 312 -6.60 13.35 -15.77
C GLY A 312 -7.85 12.89 -15.02
N ASN A 313 -7.66 11.99 -14.10
CA ASN A 313 -8.62 11.63 -13.06
C ASN A 313 -7.92 11.83 -11.71
N HIS A 314 -8.46 12.63 -10.83
CA HIS A 314 -7.85 13.04 -9.58
C HIS A 314 -8.58 12.47 -8.37
N LEU A 315 -7.80 12.07 -7.38
CA LEU A 315 -8.26 11.70 -6.05
C LEU A 315 -7.44 12.51 -5.04
N ALA A 316 -8.09 13.29 -4.21
CA ALA A 316 -7.40 14.10 -3.20
C ALA A 316 -8.18 14.16 -1.89
N GLY A 317 -7.49 14.36 -0.79
CA GLY A 317 -8.15 14.57 0.48
C GLY A 317 -7.24 14.54 1.69
N LEU A 318 -7.90 14.48 2.83
CA LEU A 318 -7.30 14.62 4.13
C LEU A 318 -7.59 13.40 5.00
N ASP A 319 -6.69 13.13 5.93
CA ASP A 319 -6.92 12.22 7.05
C ASP A 319 -6.34 12.79 8.34
N PHE A 320 -6.82 12.28 9.44
CA PHE A 320 -6.31 12.62 10.76
C PHE A 320 -6.35 11.40 11.67
N LYS A 321 -5.48 11.41 12.67
CA LYS A 321 -5.53 10.51 13.82
C LYS A 321 -5.21 11.30 15.06
N TYR A 322 -6.11 11.26 16.04
CA TYR A 322 -5.91 11.85 17.34
C TYR A 322 -5.88 10.77 18.41
N SER A 323 -4.74 10.63 19.09
CA SER A 323 -4.52 9.66 20.16
C SER A 323 -4.35 10.37 21.48
N MET A 324 -5.11 9.98 22.49
CA MET A 324 -5.05 10.53 23.85
C MET A 324 -5.00 9.39 24.88
N MET A 325 -4.40 9.65 26.02
CA MET A 325 -4.40 8.71 27.14
C MET A 325 -5.69 8.87 27.95
N LEU A 326 -6.52 7.82 27.99
CA LEU A 326 -7.72 7.73 28.83
C LEU A 326 -7.61 6.46 29.67
N PHE A 327 -7.79 6.60 30.99
CA PHE A 327 -7.71 5.48 31.93
C PHE A 327 -6.44 4.63 31.75
N GLU A 328 -5.29 5.30 31.63
CA GLU A 328 -3.96 4.71 31.43
C GLU A 328 -3.81 3.89 30.12
N ARG A 329 -4.66 4.14 29.13
CA ARG A 329 -4.63 3.45 27.81
C ARG A 329 -4.76 4.46 26.69
N PRO A 330 -4.10 4.26 25.56
CA PRO A 330 -4.36 5.05 24.37
C PRO A 330 -5.78 4.83 23.86
N PHE A 331 -6.44 5.91 23.57
CA PHE A 331 -7.68 5.96 22.82
C PHE A 331 -7.44 6.80 21.58
N SER A 332 -7.71 6.26 20.40
CA SER A 332 -7.49 6.95 19.13
C SER A 332 -8.79 7.10 18.36
N LEU A 333 -9.07 8.34 17.95
CA LEU A 333 -10.08 8.68 16.96
C LEU A 333 -9.37 9.03 15.66
N TYR A 334 -9.83 8.49 14.55
CA TYR A 334 -9.24 8.77 13.25
C TYR A 334 -10.28 8.78 12.14
N GLY A 335 -9.94 9.46 11.04
CA GLY A 335 -10.79 9.50 9.86
C GLY A 335 -10.00 9.84 8.62
N GLN A 336 -10.59 9.50 7.48
CA GLN A 336 -10.08 9.83 6.15
C GLN A 336 -11.24 10.27 5.27
N ARG A 337 -11.04 11.35 4.53
CA ARG A 337 -11.98 11.87 3.53
C ARG A 337 -11.23 12.13 2.24
N ILE A 338 -11.58 11.41 1.20
CA ILE A 338 -10.98 11.50 -0.13
C ILE A 338 -12.10 11.74 -1.13
N GLY A 339 -11.95 12.76 -1.96
CA GLY A 339 -12.85 13.03 -3.07
C GLY A 339 -12.18 12.79 -4.40
N GLU A 340 -12.98 12.62 -5.44
CA GLU A 340 -12.52 12.31 -6.79
C GLU A 340 -12.41 13.57 -7.65
N ASP A 341 -13.34 14.51 -7.52
CA ASP A 341 -13.33 15.72 -8.33
C ASP A 341 -12.92 16.95 -7.52
N VAL A 342 -12.24 17.90 -8.17
CA VAL A 342 -11.94 19.21 -7.61
C VAL A 342 -12.71 20.27 -8.40
N VAL A 343 -13.53 21.03 -7.69
CA VAL A 343 -14.28 22.18 -8.25
C VAL A 343 -13.63 23.46 -7.76
N ASP A 344 -13.49 24.46 -8.64
CA ASP A 344 -12.92 25.76 -8.31
C ASP A 344 -11.47 25.71 -7.78
N TYR A 345 -10.65 24.75 -8.23
CA TYR A 345 -9.24 24.55 -7.86
C TYR A 345 -8.95 24.15 -6.39
N TYR A 346 -9.93 24.17 -5.49
CA TYR A 346 -9.68 23.91 -4.06
C TYR A 346 -10.79 23.11 -3.36
N ARG A 347 -11.95 22.95 -3.93
CA ARG A 347 -13.07 22.23 -3.31
C ARG A 347 -13.16 20.81 -3.85
N VAL A 348 -12.76 19.85 -3.02
CA VAL A 348 -12.89 18.43 -3.33
C VAL A 348 -14.34 18.01 -3.17
N THR A 349 -14.92 17.41 -4.21
CA THR A 349 -16.29 16.89 -4.25
C THR A 349 -16.28 15.36 -4.33
N ASP A 350 -17.45 14.75 -4.41
CA ASP A 350 -17.62 13.31 -4.59
C ASP A 350 -16.79 12.49 -3.57
N ASN A 351 -17.04 12.79 -2.29
CA ASN A 351 -16.20 12.35 -1.20
C ASN A 351 -16.60 10.98 -0.63
N ALA A 352 -15.67 10.04 -0.66
CA ALA A 352 -15.69 8.87 0.20
C ALA A 352 -15.20 9.21 1.61
N ASN A 353 -15.74 8.54 2.61
CA ASN A 353 -15.41 8.80 4.00
C ASN A 353 -15.09 7.50 4.74
N LEU A 354 -14.14 7.60 5.67
CA LEU A 354 -13.81 6.54 6.62
C LEU A 354 -13.63 7.18 8.00
N ILE A 355 -14.19 6.56 9.02
CA ILE A 355 -14.01 6.95 10.42
C ILE A 355 -13.74 5.70 11.27
N GLY A 356 -12.91 5.84 12.29
CA GLY A 356 -12.61 4.74 13.19
C GLY A 356 -12.22 5.18 14.58
N LEU A 357 -12.34 4.24 15.49
CA LEU A 357 -11.92 4.33 16.88
C LEU A 357 -11.05 3.13 17.22
N SER A 358 -10.01 3.32 18.00
CA SER A 358 -9.24 2.19 18.54
C SER A 358 -8.78 2.46 19.97
N THR A 359 -8.64 1.37 20.73
CA THR A 359 -8.10 1.39 22.09
C THR A 359 -7.49 0.03 22.44
N TYR A 360 -6.98 -0.10 23.67
CA TYR A 360 -6.39 -1.34 24.16
C TYR A 360 -7.24 -1.90 25.31
N LEU A 361 -7.83 -3.08 25.09
CA LEU A 361 -8.63 -3.80 26.08
C LEU A 361 -8.01 -5.17 26.35
N TRP A 362 -7.83 -5.51 27.64
CA TRP A 362 -7.28 -6.83 28.07
C TRP A 362 -5.97 -7.21 27.33
N GLY A 363 -5.11 -6.24 27.05
CA GLY A 363 -3.85 -6.47 26.36
C GLY A 363 -3.95 -6.62 24.85
N ASN A 364 -5.12 -6.37 24.26
CA ASN A 364 -5.35 -6.44 22.81
C ASN A 364 -5.68 -5.06 22.27
N LYS A 365 -5.26 -4.75 21.05
CA LYS A 365 -5.77 -3.60 20.31
C LYS A 365 -7.14 -3.93 19.74
N VAL A 366 -8.15 -3.15 20.06
CA VAL A 366 -9.51 -3.26 19.54
C VAL A 366 -9.78 -2.03 18.70
N PHE A 367 -10.40 -2.21 17.53
CA PHE A 367 -10.79 -1.12 16.66
C PHE A 367 -12.16 -1.34 16.04
N ILE A 368 -12.85 -0.22 15.79
CA ILE A 368 -14.11 -0.16 15.06
C ILE A 368 -13.94 0.84 13.93
N GLU A 369 -14.33 0.46 12.72
CA GLU A 369 -14.22 1.30 11.53
C GLU A 369 -15.51 1.26 10.71
N SER A 370 -15.84 2.40 10.10
CA SER A 370 -16.91 2.50 9.11
C SER A 370 -16.39 3.27 7.91
N SER A 371 -16.66 2.77 6.70
CA SER A 371 -16.37 3.51 5.47
C SER A 371 -17.56 3.48 4.51
N ASP A 372 -17.65 4.55 3.72
CA ASP A 372 -18.67 4.72 2.69
C ASP A 372 -17.97 5.25 1.42
N THR A 373 -17.90 4.41 0.38
CA THR A 373 -17.45 4.74 -0.97
C THR A 373 -18.61 4.81 -1.96
N ASN A 374 -19.87 4.75 -1.48
CA ASN A 374 -21.09 4.98 -2.26
C ASN A 374 -21.28 6.48 -2.46
N VAL A 375 -20.68 7.02 -3.49
CA VAL A 375 -20.59 8.45 -3.76
C VAL A 375 -21.49 8.81 -4.94
N ALA A 376 -22.39 9.77 -4.74
CA ALA A 376 -23.20 10.34 -5.82
C ALA A 376 -22.39 11.34 -6.64
N CYS A 377 -22.52 11.29 -7.95
CA CYS A 377 -21.88 12.24 -8.86
C CYS A 377 -22.49 13.63 -8.72
N SER A 378 -21.69 14.62 -8.32
CA SER A 378 -22.16 15.97 -8.00
C SER A 378 -22.75 16.72 -9.20
N ASN A 379 -22.40 16.33 -10.42
CA ASN A 379 -22.73 17.05 -11.65
C ASN A 379 -23.55 16.22 -12.66
N ALA A 380 -23.97 15.00 -12.30
CA ALA A 380 -24.78 14.20 -13.18
C ALA A 380 -26.21 14.76 -13.26
N SER A 381 -26.75 14.91 -14.46
CA SER A 381 -28.16 15.19 -14.71
C SER A 381 -29.10 14.06 -14.28
N THR A 382 -28.52 12.88 -14.00
CA THR A 382 -29.11 11.68 -13.46
C THR A 382 -28.50 11.42 -12.08
N ASN A 383 -29.26 10.88 -11.14
CA ASN A 383 -28.78 10.49 -9.80
C ASN A 383 -27.78 9.31 -9.86
N GLU A 384 -26.79 9.38 -10.74
CA GLU A 384 -25.73 8.39 -10.79
C GLU A 384 -24.93 8.40 -9.49
N LYS A 385 -24.69 7.22 -8.90
CA LYS A 385 -24.12 7.10 -7.55
C LYS A 385 -22.74 6.45 -7.52
N ASN A 386 -22.20 6.10 -8.67
CA ASN A 386 -20.94 5.36 -8.73
C ASN A 386 -19.86 6.21 -9.40
N CYS A 387 -19.48 7.31 -8.74
CA CYS A 387 -18.43 8.18 -9.24
C CYS A 387 -17.06 7.94 -8.62
N TYR A 388 -17.00 7.27 -7.46
CA TYR A 388 -15.73 7.04 -6.78
C TYR A 388 -14.92 5.92 -7.45
N TYR A 389 -13.69 6.19 -7.84
CA TYR A 389 -12.77 5.33 -8.62
C TYR A 389 -13.14 5.11 -10.09
N GLU A 390 -14.19 5.75 -10.59
CA GLU A 390 -14.64 5.60 -11.96
C GLU A 390 -14.27 6.83 -12.79
N HIS A 391 -14.07 6.68 -14.09
CA HIS A 391 -13.78 7.80 -14.98
C HIS A 391 -14.17 7.47 -16.42
N VAL A 392 -14.73 8.45 -17.14
CA VAL A 392 -15.23 8.27 -18.51
C VAL A 392 -14.13 7.89 -19.51
N THR A 393 -12.91 8.38 -19.35
CA THR A 393 -11.77 8.07 -20.23
C THR A 393 -10.98 6.87 -19.71
N TYR A 394 -10.71 6.83 -18.41
CA TYR A 394 -9.97 5.74 -17.76
C TYR A 394 -10.95 4.71 -17.23
N GLU A 395 -11.75 4.08 -18.12
CA GLU A 395 -12.87 3.19 -17.80
C GLU A 395 -12.53 2.03 -16.85
N SER A 396 -11.26 1.60 -16.80
CA SER A 396 -10.80 0.62 -15.79
C SER A 396 -10.77 1.18 -14.37
N GLY A 397 -10.99 2.50 -14.21
CA GLY A 397 -11.02 3.19 -12.93
C GLY A 397 -9.69 3.21 -12.18
N TYR A 398 -9.73 3.63 -10.92
CA TYR A 398 -8.57 3.69 -10.02
C TYR A 398 -8.19 2.29 -9.49
N ARG A 399 -7.86 1.40 -10.43
CA ARG A 399 -7.58 -0.02 -10.16
C ARG A 399 -6.30 -0.46 -10.87
N ARG A 400 -5.69 -1.54 -10.37
CA ARG A 400 -4.58 -2.24 -11.01
C ARG A 400 -4.88 -3.73 -11.04
N TYR A 401 -4.84 -4.34 -12.25
CA TYR A 401 -5.27 -5.72 -12.49
C TYR A 401 -6.66 -6.01 -11.88
N GLY A 402 -7.61 -5.08 -12.08
CA GLY A 402 -8.99 -5.22 -11.61
C GLY A 402 -9.21 -5.02 -10.10
N ARG A 403 -8.17 -4.71 -9.30
CA ARG A 403 -8.30 -4.45 -7.86
C ARG A 403 -8.09 -2.98 -7.55
N ALA A 404 -8.95 -2.40 -6.73
CA ALA A 404 -8.83 -0.99 -6.32
C ALA A 404 -7.48 -0.73 -5.62
N ILE A 405 -6.80 0.33 -6.03
CA ILE A 405 -5.54 0.79 -5.44
C ILE A 405 -5.78 1.34 -4.03
N GLY A 406 -6.96 1.90 -3.80
CA GLY A 406 -7.42 2.41 -2.51
C GLY A 406 -8.22 1.38 -1.71
N SER A 407 -9.54 1.59 -1.60
CA SER A 407 -10.41 0.79 -0.74
C SER A 407 -10.37 -0.70 -1.06
N SER A 408 -10.16 -1.52 -0.01
CA SER A 408 -10.21 -2.98 -0.12
C SER A 408 -11.59 -3.50 -0.52
N PHE A 409 -12.62 -2.67 -0.39
CA PHE A 409 -14.02 -2.99 -0.71
C PHE A 409 -14.49 -2.34 -2.02
N ASP A 410 -13.56 -1.69 -2.75
CA ASP A 410 -13.77 -0.99 -4.02
C ASP A 410 -14.71 0.23 -3.91
N SER A 411 -15.26 0.69 -5.03
CA SER A 411 -16.28 1.74 -5.13
C SER A 411 -17.66 1.22 -4.71
N ASP A 412 -18.60 2.13 -4.52
CA ASP A 412 -20.01 1.84 -4.17
C ASP A 412 -20.18 0.81 -3.05
N ALA A 413 -19.38 0.94 -2.00
CA ALA A 413 -19.37 0.04 -0.87
C ALA A 413 -19.61 0.78 0.45
N ARG A 414 -20.39 0.15 1.34
CA ARG A 414 -20.47 0.52 2.75
C ARG A 414 -19.90 -0.59 3.61
N MET A 415 -19.05 -0.23 4.55
CA MET A 415 -18.38 -1.16 5.43
C MET A 415 -18.55 -0.73 6.88
N PHE A 416 -18.84 -1.70 7.74
CA PHE A 416 -18.63 -1.62 9.17
C PHE A 416 -17.73 -2.77 9.60
N THR A 417 -16.69 -2.46 10.38
CA THR A 417 -15.70 -3.43 10.85
C THR A 417 -15.51 -3.34 12.34
N LEU A 418 -15.44 -4.50 12.99
CA LEU A 418 -14.89 -4.69 14.33
C LEU A 418 -13.68 -5.60 14.23
N GLY A 419 -12.53 -5.17 14.80
CA GLY A 419 -11.31 -5.95 14.76
C GLY A 419 -10.59 -6.01 16.09
N ILE A 420 -9.86 -7.11 16.31
CA ILE A 420 -9.02 -7.34 17.47
C ILE A 420 -7.67 -7.84 17.00
N ASN A 421 -6.59 -7.17 17.45
CA ASN A 421 -5.21 -7.58 17.22
C ASN A 421 -4.52 -7.86 18.56
N LYS A 422 -3.90 -9.02 18.66
CA LYS A 422 -3.15 -9.44 19.85
C LYS A 422 -1.71 -9.77 19.48
N ASN A 423 -0.78 -9.03 20.07
CA ASN A 423 0.64 -9.32 20.04
C ASN A 423 1.01 -10.14 21.29
N PHE A 424 1.55 -11.33 21.09
CA PHE A 424 2.05 -12.18 22.17
C PHE A 424 3.51 -11.85 22.51
N ARG A 425 3.96 -12.25 23.70
CA ARG A 425 5.34 -11.98 24.17
C ARG A 425 6.40 -12.72 23.38
N ASP A 426 6.07 -13.91 22.89
CA ASP A 426 6.92 -14.77 22.06
C ASP A 426 7.08 -14.29 20.61
N GLY A 427 6.34 -13.25 20.23
CA GLY A 427 6.41 -12.66 18.89
C GLY A 427 5.25 -13.03 17.99
N ASP A 428 4.36 -13.89 18.45
CA ASP A 428 3.18 -14.30 17.69
C ASP A 428 2.14 -13.17 17.56
N LEU A 429 1.31 -13.27 16.54
CA LEU A 429 0.23 -12.32 16.24
C LEU A 429 -1.06 -13.08 15.96
N LEU A 430 -2.15 -12.64 16.59
CA LEU A 430 -3.52 -13.04 16.27
C LEU A 430 -4.30 -11.80 15.80
N GLU A 431 -4.99 -11.93 14.67
CA GLU A 431 -5.95 -10.95 14.20
C GLU A 431 -7.31 -11.61 13.97
N LEU A 432 -8.37 -10.99 14.46
CA LEU A 432 -9.77 -11.38 14.20
C LEU A 432 -10.55 -10.14 13.76
N VAL A 433 -11.31 -10.27 12.68
CA VAL A 433 -12.06 -9.17 12.07
C VAL A 433 -13.45 -9.64 11.66
N ILE A 434 -14.45 -8.87 12.03
CA ILE A 434 -15.83 -9.02 11.57
C ILE A 434 -16.15 -7.83 10.67
N ASN A 435 -16.62 -8.09 9.45
CA ASN A 435 -17.06 -7.07 8.52
C ASN A 435 -18.54 -7.27 8.20
N GLN A 436 -19.29 -6.17 8.19
CA GLN A 436 -20.59 -6.08 7.56
C GLN A 436 -20.46 -5.17 6.35
N LEU A 437 -20.73 -5.70 5.15
CA LEU A 437 -20.53 -5.01 3.88
C LEU A 437 -21.85 -4.90 3.13
N THR A 438 -22.00 -3.80 2.41
CA THR A 438 -22.99 -3.66 1.32
C THR A 438 -22.23 -3.18 0.11
N LEU A 439 -22.22 -3.96 -0.97
CA LEU A 439 -21.43 -3.73 -2.17
C LEU A 439 -22.35 -3.51 -3.36
N ASN A 440 -21.91 -2.65 -4.32
CA ASN A 440 -22.61 -2.35 -5.57
C ASN A 440 -24.10 -2.02 -5.35
N LYS A 441 -24.36 -1.03 -4.51
CA LYS A 441 -25.71 -0.69 -4.07
C LYS A 441 -26.57 -0.08 -5.19
N ASP A 442 -25.95 0.65 -6.10
CA ASP A 442 -26.63 1.31 -7.21
C ASP A 442 -26.88 0.40 -8.43
N LYS A 443 -26.20 -0.75 -8.51
CA LYS A 443 -26.31 -1.75 -9.59
C LYS A 443 -25.95 -1.25 -10.99
N GLN A 444 -25.29 -0.08 -11.10
CA GLN A 444 -25.06 0.55 -12.40
C GLN A 444 -23.76 0.13 -13.06
N LYS A 445 -22.67 0.01 -12.27
CA LYS A 445 -21.39 -0.50 -12.75
C LYS A 445 -20.89 -1.57 -11.79
N PRO A 446 -20.73 -2.80 -12.24
CA PRO A 446 -20.17 -3.83 -11.37
C PRO A 446 -18.73 -3.46 -11.05
N ALA A 447 -18.44 -3.28 -9.76
CA ALA A 447 -17.05 -3.40 -9.32
C ALA A 447 -16.52 -4.74 -9.82
N PRO A 448 -15.25 -4.86 -10.26
CA PRO A 448 -14.70 -6.11 -10.81
C PRO A 448 -14.87 -7.33 -9.91
N VAL A 449 -15.12 -7.11 -8.64
CA VAL A 449 -15.35 -8.13 -7.59
C VAL A 449 -16.77 -8.71 -7.63
N LEU A 450 -17.72 -8.08 -8.36
CA LEU A 450 -19.13 -8.41 -8.35
C LEU A 450 -19.71 -8.48 -9.76
N ASN A 451 -20.54 -9.48 -10.00
CA ASN A 451 -21.20 -9.72 -11.30
C ASN A 451 -22.39 -8.74 -11.58
N GLY A 452 -22.26 -7.48 -11.22
CA GLY A 452 -23.30 -6.47 -11.49
C GLY A 452 -24.50 -6.46 -10.53
N MET A 453 -24.47 -7.27 -9.49
CA MET A 453 -25.57 -7.40 -8.52
C MET A 453 -25.20 -6.69 -7.21
N SER A 454 -26.21 -6.20 -6.47
CA SER A 454 -25.98 -5.72 -5.10
C SER A 454 -25.81 -6.89 -4.15
N GLU A 455 -24.82 -6.84 -3.28
CA GLU A 455 -24.49 -7.92 -2.35
C GLU A 455 -24.36 -7.38 -0.92
N LYS A 456 -25.01 -8.04 0.05
CA LYS A 456 -24.78 -7.81 1.48
C LYS A 456 -24.00 -8.98 2.05
N ILE A 457 -22.88 -8.70 2.72
CA ILE A 457 -21.99 -9.72 3.25
C ILE A 457 -21.78 -9.53 4.75
N LEU A 458 -21.93 -10.62 5.49
CA LEU A 458 -21.37 -10.76 6.83
C LEU A 458 -20.15 -11.66 6.75
N ARG A 459 -18.96 -11.11 7.06
CA ARG A 459 -17.69 -11.81 6.98
C ARG A 459 -17.03 -11.88 8.35
N LEU A 460 -16.60 -13.07 8.75
CA LEU A 460 -15.68 -13.30 9.84
C LEU A 460 -14.36 -13.77 9.25
N SER A 461 -13.26 -13.13 9.59
CA SER A 461 -11.93 -13.50 9.14
C SER A 461 -10.89 -13.37 10.24
N GLY A 462 -9.81 -14.10 10.13
CA GLY A 462 -8.71 -13.97 11.05
C GLY A 462 -7.52 -14.82 10.65
N PHE A 463 -6.40 -14.57 11.32
CA PHE A 463 -5.21 -15.38 11.16
C PHE A 463 -4.41 -15.42 12.47
N TYR A 464 -3.63 -16.49 12.61
CA TYR A 464 -2.58 -16.62 13.61
C TYR A 464 -1.23 -16.75 12.90
N GLN A 465 -0.27 -15.94 13.34
CA GLN A 465 1.10 -15.95 12.82
C GLN A 465 2.06 -16.25 13.96
N ALA A 466 2.94 -17.23 13.74
CA ALA A 466 3.95 -17.66 14.72
C ALA A 466 5.34 -17.73 14.08
N ALA A 467 6.36 -17.46 14.89
CA ALA A 467 7.77 -17.54 14.51
C ALA A 467 8.43 -18.74 15.18
N TYR A 468 9.07 -19.63 14.40
CA TYR A 468 9.80 -20.80 14.88
C TYR A 468 11.21 -20.81 14.29
N GLY A 469 12.19 -20.27 15.00
CA GLY A 469 13.54 -20.07 14.47
C GLY A 469 13.53 -19.19 13.22
N ASP A 470 13.96 -19.73 12.08
CA ASP A 470 13.98 -19.02 10.80
C ASP A 470 12.66 -19.11 10.02
N TRP A 471 11.66 -19.79 10.56
CA TRP A 471 10.35 -19.95 9.97
C TRP A 471 9.35 -18.93 10.53
N LEU A 472 8.56 -18.34 9.65
CA LEU A 472 7.37 -17.58 10.01
C LEU A 472 6.17 -18.23 9.31
N VAL A 473 5.23 -18.72 10.11
CA VAL A 473 4.04 -19.43 9.64
C VAL A 473 2.81 -18.60 9.96
N LYS A 474 1.99 -18.31 8.96
CA LYS A 474 0.69 -17.66 9.11
C LYS A 474 -0.39 -18.60 8.60
N LEU A 475 -1.35 -18.89 9.46
CA LEU A 475 -2.56 -19.68 9.16
C LEU A 475 -3.77 -18.78 9.32
N GLY A 476 -4.66 -18.77 8.35
CA GLY A 476 -5.85 -17.94 8.44
C GLY A 476 -7.04 -18.54 7.71
N ALA A 477 -8.21 -18.01 8.06
CA ALA A 477 -9.46 -18.38 7.44
C ALA A 477 -10.41 -17.18 7.37
N SER A 478 -11.37 -17.24 6.43
CA SER A 478 -12.56 -16.40 6.43
C SER A 478 -13.77 -17.19 6.07
N ILE A 479 -14.93 -16.80 6.65
CA ILE A 479 -16.25 -17.28 6.30
C ILE A 479 -17.05 -16.06 5.93
N GLU A 480 -17.69 -16.09 4.77
CA GLU A 480 -18.51 -15.03 4.21
C GLU A 480 -19.90 -15.57 3.94
N ARG A 481 -20.94 -14.94 4.53
CA ARG A 481 -22.32 -15.17 4.16
C ARG A 481 -22.79 -13.98 3.33
N GLY A 482 -22.93 -14.20 2.04
CA GLY A 482 -23.39 -13.23 1.06
C GLY A 482 -24.87 -13.41 0.74
N GLU A 483 -25.62 -12.31 0.71
CA GLU A 483 -26.99 -12.23 0.25
C GLU A 483 -27.00 -11.35 -0.99
N VAL A 484 -27.19 -11.97 -2.15
CA VAL A 484 -27.38 -11.27 -3.43
C VAL A 484 -28.87 -11.05 -3.61
N GLU A 485 -29.25 -9.87 -4.12
CA GLU A 485 -30.65 -9.55 -4.36
C GLU A 485 -31.26 -10.57 -5.34
N ASP A 486 -32.47 -11.05 -5.00
CA ASP A 486 -33.22 -12.07 -5.75
C ASP A 486 -32.54 -13.46 -5.84
N ALA A 487 -31.56 -13.76 -4.98
CA ALA A 487 -30.91 -15.07 -4.90
C ALA A 487 -30.81 -15.58 -3.46
N ASP A 488 -30.68 -16.88 -3.30
CA ASP A 488 -30.48 -17.50 -2.00
C ASP A 488 -29.13 -17.08 -1.40
N ALA A 489 -29.10 -16.91 -0.07
CA ALA A 489 -27.89 -16.60 0.66
C ALA A 489 -26.86 -17.73 0.46
N LYS A 490 -25.64 -17.35 0.05
CA LYS A 490 -24.52 -18.27 -0.15
C LYS A 490 -23.50 -18.08 0.98
N THR A 491 -22.95 -19.21 1.45
CA THR A 491 -21.83 -19.20 2.38
C THR A 491 -20.57 -19.70 1.69
N ASP A 492 -19.55 -18.87 1.66
CA ASP A 492 -18.23 -19.20 1.11
C ASP A 492 -17.21 -19.19 2.24
N ALA A 493 -16.25 -20.10 2.18
CA ALA A 493 -15.16 -20.22 3.14
C ALA A 493 -13.81 -20.26 2.44
N LEU A 494 -12.87 -19.52 2.97
CA LEU A 494 -11.49 -19.50 2.50
C LEU A 494 -10.57 -19.89 3.66
N VAL A 495 -9.63 -20.79 3.39
CA VAL A 495 -8.52 -21.12 4.30
C VAL A 495 -7.22 -20.85 3.56
N PHE A 496 -6.27 -20.24 4.24
CA PHE A 496 -4.97 -19.97 3.66
C PHE A 496 -3.82 -20.23 4.64
N THR A 497 -2.65 -20.50 4.08
CA THR A 497 -1.39 -20.57 4.78
C THR A 497 -0.32 -19.76 4.05
N GLU A 498 0.54 -19.08 4.79
CA GLU A 498 1.76 -18.47 4.29
C GLU A 498 2.93 -18.96 5.14
N ILE A 499 3.92 -19.55 4.50
CA ILE A 499 5.13 -20.03 5.15
C ILE A 499 6.30 -19.24 4.58
N LYS A 500 7.06 -18.57 5.44
CA LYS A 500 8.29 -17.85 5.09
C LYS A 500 9.46 -18.50 5.77
N TYR A 501 10.53 -18.73 5.02
CA TYR A 501 11.81 -19.24 5.53
C TYR A 501 12.92 -18.22 5.27
N ARG A 502 13.62 -17.83 6.32
CA ARG A 502 14.81 -16.96 6.21
C ARG A 502 16.04 -17.80 5.93
N LEU A 503 16.71 -17.48 4.82
CA LEU A 503 18.02 -18.03 4.50
C LEU A 503 19.10 -17.17 5.18
N ASN A 504 19.90 -17.77 6.05
CA ASN A 504 21.02 -17.11 6.76
C ASN A 504 22.28 -16.92 5.89
#